data_25828ad511044ebac9574fe49489267b
#
_entry.id   25828ad511044ebac9574fe49489267b
#
_cell.length_a   1.000
_cell.length_b   1.000
_cell.length_c   1.000
_cell.angle_alpha   90.00
_cell.angle_beta   90.00
_cell.angle_gamma   90.00
#
_symmetry.space_group_name_H-M   'P 1'
#
loop_
_entity.id
_entity.type
_entity.pdbx_description
1 polymer ?
#
loop_
_entity_poly.entity_id
_entity_poly.type
_entity_poly.pdbx_seq_one_letter_code
_entity_poly.pdbx_strand_id
1 'polypeptide(L)'
;MTDLHGNRIKRDGTADLLKGFAVLFMIQVHLMEQFVSPDIYSSLIGKTSMFLGGPFCAPVFLAVMGYFLAYSSKPLFYFLKRGVLLFLGGILLNTARSANLLIQIIQGKLELDPWFYILGADILTLAGLSLLLTGIMRIMFREKAWLYAISAIIVAAISPLLNRAGSTGLFPSHFRAFLWGTEAWSYFPVFPWFAYVLAGYSFRLFLKQSPVAMKIDIQTRIIYFIPAWIGVIITIPFASAITHNLDGPDGYYHHGILFFGWVLLFLLSYLVVVKLIEINCGENRILGFVKWIGQKVTMLYIIQWLIIGNLATWLFHSQGLFQFIGWFFLVTIATILTGLLVDKIRLP
;
A
#
# COMPACT_ATOMS: atom_id res chain seq x y z
N MET A 1 -0.11 -4.52 21.04
CA MET A 1 1.28 -4.04 21.13
C MET A 1 1.46 -3.43 22.51
N THR A 2 2.52 -3.76 23.22
CA THR A 2 2.91 -3.14 24.49
C THR A 2 4.18 -2.32 24.26
N ASP A 3 4.32 -1.21 24.98
CA ASP A 3 5.53 -0.40 24.98
C ASP A 3 6.67 -1.09 25.76
N LEU A 4 7.83 -0.43 25.87
CA LEU A 4 9.00 -0.92 26.59
C LEU A 4 8.74 -1.14 28.10
N HIS A 5 7.64 -0.58 28.62
CA HIS A 5 7.25 -0.66 30.03
C HIS A 5 6.04 -1.59 30.25
N GLY A 6 5.63 -2.37 29.22
CA GLY A 6 4.50 -3.31 29.34
C GLY A 6 3.12 -2.67 29.23
N ASN A 7 3.01 -1.34 29.05
CA ASN A 7 1.73 -0.67 28.86
C ASN A 7 1.16 -0.93 27.47
N ARG A 8 -0.16 -1.11 27.36
CA ARG A 8 -0.80 -1.15 26.05
C ARG A 8 -0.57 0.18 25.33
N ILE A 9 0.12 0.15 24.19
CA ILE A 9 0.26 1.33 23.32
C ILE A 9 -1.15 1.81 23.00
N LYS A 10 -1.47 3.05 23.38
CA LYS A 10 -2.77 3.66 23.02
C LYS A 10 -2.89 3.63 21.51
N ARG A 11 -3.99 3.10 21.02
CA ARG A 11 -4.24 2.90 19.60
C ARG A 11 -4.31 4.27 18.91
N ASP A 12 -3.62 4.42 17.79
CA ASP A 12 -3.60 5.65 17.01
C ASP A 12 -4.81 5.68 16.08
N GLY A 13 -5.84 6.45 16.47
CA GLY A 13 -7.09 6.56 15.71
C GLY A 13 -6.89 7.19 14.34
N THR A 14 -5.97 8.13 14.20
CA THR A 14 -5.64 8.76 12.91
C THR A 14 -5.05 7.75 11.93
N ALA A 15 -4.12 6.92 12.41
CA ALA A 15 -3.54 5.87 11.58
C ALA A 15 -4.57 4.80 11.18
N ASP A 16 -5.54 4.49 12.06
CA ASP A 16 -6.62 3.58 11.72
C ASP A 16 -7.58 4.20 10.68
N LEU A 17 -7.87 5.51 10.77
CA LEU A 17 -8.67 6.23 9.74
C LEU A 17 -7.95 6.26 8.38
N LEU A 18 -6.66 6.61 8.35
CA LEU A 18 -5.86 6.60 7.11
C LEU A 18 -5.93 5.25 6.41
N LYS A 19 -5.71 4.15 7.15
CA LYS A 19 -5.81 2.80 6.60
C LYS A 19 -7.23 2.43 6.18
N GLY A 20 -8.24 2.88 6.93
CA GLY A 20 -9.64 2.60 6.64
C GLY A 20 -10.09 3.23 5.32
N PHE A 21 -9.78 4.49 5.09
CA PHE A 21 -10.02 5.15 3.80
C PHE A 21 -9.23 4.48 2.67
N ALA A 22 -7.96 4.13 2.93
CA ALA A 22 -7.13 3.44 1.95
C ALA A 22 -7.73 2.10 1.51
N VAL A 23 -8.38 1.32 2.40
CA VAL A 23 -9.08 0.08 2.02
C VAL A 23 -10.24 0.35 1.06
N LEU A 24 -11.03 1.39 1.29
CA LEU A 24 -12.16 1.73 0.41
C LEU A 24 -11.65 2.17 -0.99
N PHE A 25 -10.63 3.02 -1.03
CA PHE A 25 -9.99 3.41 -2.29
C PHE A 25 -9.31 2.24 -2.99
N MET A 26 -8.77 1.28 -2.25
CA MET A 26 -8.15 0.09 -2.78
C MET A 26 -9.16 -0.84 -3.47
N ILE A 27 -10.35 -1.05 -2.90
CA ILE A 27 -11.39 -1.87 -3.52
C ILE A 27 -11.82 -1.26 -4.86
N GLN A 28 -12.08 0.06 -4.88
CA GLN A 28 -12.53 0.72 -6.11
C GLN A 28 -11.47 0.73 -7.21
N VAL A 29 -10.18 0.91 -6.90
CA VAL A 29 -9.13 0.92 -7.92
C VAL A 29 -8.89 -0.47 -8.50
N HIS A 30 -8.90 -1.53 -7.67
CA HIS A 30 -8.77 -2.88 -8.18
C HIS A 30 -9.94 -3.29 -9.09
N LEU A 31 -11.16 -2.83 -8.82
CA LEU A 31 -12.29 -3.02 -9.72
C LEU A 31 -12.13 -2.23 -11.02
N MET A 32 -11.60 -1.00 -10.94
CA MET A 32 -11.29 -0.17 -12.12
C MET A 32 -10.26 -0.84 -13.01
N GLU A 33 -9.18 -1.36 -12.43
CA GLU A 33 -8.12 -2.05 -13.17
C GLU A 33 -8.54 -3.39 -13.76
N GLN A 34 -9.35 -4.16 -13.04
CA GLN A 34 -9.63 -5.54 -13.41
C GLN A 34 -10.91 -5.71 -14.22
N PHE A 35 -11.94 -4.91 -13.98
CA PHE A 35 -13.26 -5.15 -14.56
C PHE A 35 -13.63 -4.15 -15.67
N VAL A 36 -13.18 -2.89 -15.56
CA VAL A 36 -13.74 -1.80 -16.37
C VAL A 36 -13.18 -1.78 -17.78
N SER A 37 -14.05 -1.49 -18.75
CA SER A 37 -13.66 -1.38 -20.17
C SER A 37 -12.60 -0.30 -20.41
N PRO A 38 -11.71 -0.45 -21.41
CA PRO A 38 -10.64 0.50 -21.72
C PRO A 38 -11.13 1.93 -21.95
N ASP A 39 -12.31 2.11 -22.53
CA ASP A 39 -12.89 3.44 -22.80
C ASP A 39 -13.16 4.21 -21.51
N ILE A 40 -13.75 3.54 -20.50
CA ILE A 40 -14.03 4.16 -19.21
C ILE A 40 -12.73 4.32 -18.39
N TYR A 41 -11.84 3.34 -18.45
CA TYR A 41 -10.52 3.43 -17.80
C TYR A 41 -9.75 4.67 -18.29
N SER A 42 -9.79 4.98 -19.58
CA SER A 42 -9.12 6.14 -20.19
C SER A 42 -9.85 7.47 -19.94
N SER A 43 -11.08 7.44 -19.46
CA SER A 43 -11.90 8.63 -19.19
C SER A 43 -11.43 9.40 -17.97
N LEU A 44 -12.03 10.59 -17.73
CA LEU A 44 -11.80 11.37 -16.51
C LEU A 44 -12.15 10.57 -15.23
N ILE A 45 -13.19 9.73 -15.28
CA ILE A 45 -13.61 8.89 -14.17
C ILE A 45 -12.54 7.84 -13.87
N GLY A 46 -12.01 7.16 -14.89
CA GLY A 46 -10.92 6.21 -14.72
C GLY A 46 -9.66 6.87 -14.15
N LYS A 47 -9.24 8.01 -14.72
CA LYS A 47 -8.10 8.79 -14.20
C LYS A 47 -8.27 9.20 -12.74
N THR A 48 -9.48 9.65 -12.35
CA THR A 48 -9.79 10.00 -10.96
C THR A 48 -9.74 8.77 -10.06
N SER A 49 -10.30 7.65 -10.49
CA SER A 49 -10.26 6.38 -9.76
C SER A 49 -8.81 5.91 -9.54
N MET A 50 -7.98 5.93 -10.59
CA MET A 50 -6.57 5.56 -10.50
C MET A 50 -5.78 6.49 -9.59
N PHE A 51 -6.05 7.81 -9.63
CA PHE A 51 -5.45 8.76 -8.70
C PHE A 51 -5.84 8.48 -7.24
N LEU A 52 -7.12 8.20 -6.97
CA LEU A 52 -7.57 7.84 -5.62
C LEU A 52 -6.98 6.51 -5.14
N GLY A 53 -6.80 5.54 -6.03
CA GLY A 53 -6.14 4.27 -5.73
C GLY A 53 -4.61 4.36 -5.58
N GLY A 54 -3.97 5.37 -6.16
CA GLY A 54 -2.52 5.56 -6.13
C GLY A 54 -2.01 6.06 -4.78
N PRO A 55 -1.86 7.37 -4.56
CA PRO A 55 -1.22 7.92 -3.37
C PRO A 55 -1.97 7.66 -2.06
N PHE A 56 -3.28 7.42 -2.11
CA PHE A 56 -4.10 7.15 -0.92
C PHE A 56 -4.02 5.70 -0.42
N CYS A 57 -3.50 4.76 -1.19
CA CYS A 57 -3.52 3.33 -0.85
C CYS A 57 -2.14 2.79 -0.47
N ALA A 58 -1.37 2.27 -1.42
CA ALA A 58 -0.12 1.58 -1.15
C ALA A 58 0.89 2.43 -0.35
N PRO A 59 1.13 3.72 -0.68
CA PRO A 59 2.01 4.57 0.11
C PRO A 59 1.56 4.75 1.55
N VAL A 60 0.24 4.89 1.79
CA VAL A 60 -0.33 4.98 3.15
C VAL A 60 -0.05 3.71 3.94
N PHE A 61 -0.34 2.53 3.37
CA PHE A 61 -0.12 1.25 4.05
C PHE A 61 1.36 1.05 4.41
N LEU A 62 2.26 1.33 3.48
CA LEU A 62 3.70 1.14 3.66
C LEU A 62 4.29 2.15 4.66
N ALA A 63 3.92 3.43 4.57
CA ALA A 63 4.37 4.45 5.50
C ALA A 63 3.86 4.17 6.93
N VAL A 64 2.57 3.83 7.08
CA VAL A 64 1.99 3.46 8.38
C VAL A 64 2.63 2.17 8.92
N MET A 65 2.90 1.18 8.06
CA MET A 65 3.65 -0.02 8.44
C MET A 65 5.03 0.35 9.01
N GLY A 66 5.81 1.16 8.30
CA GLY A 66 7.12 1.63 8.76
C GLY A 66 7.05 2.38 10.09
N TYR A 67 6.08 3.28 10.22
CA TYR A 67 5.83 4.01 11.46
C TYR A 67 5.61 3.08 12.66
N PHE A 68 4.78 2.04 12.52
CA PHE A 68 4.54 1.09 13.60
C PHE A 68 5.69 0.10 13.82
N LEU A 69 6.49 -0.23 12.81
CA LEU A 69 7.68 -1.05 12.99
C LEU A 69 8.72 -0.38 13.90
N ALA A 70 8.80 0.95 13.87
CA ALA A 70 9.70 1.71 14.76
C ALA A 70 9.29 1.66 16.25
N TYR A 71 8.05 1.32 16.58
CA TYR A 71 7.64 1.05 17.97
C TYR A 71 8.03 -0.35 18.46
N SER A 72 8.36 -1.27 17.55
CA SER A 72 8.54 -2.66 17.93
C SER A 72 9.88 -2.87 18.64
N SER A 73 9.82 -3.41 19.86
CA SER A 73 11.00 -3.87 20.63
C SER A 73 11.38 -5.32 20.33
N LYS A 74 10.72 -5.99 19.39
CA LYS A 74 10.93 -7.41 19.07
C LYS A 74 12.34 -7.66 18.52
N PRO A 75 12.94 -8.84 18.81
CA PRO A 75 14.27 -9.20 18.31
C PRO A 75 14.28 -9.43 16.79
N LEU A 76 15.47 -9.46 16.18
CA LEU A 76 15.65 -9.72 14.75
C LEU A 76 14.90 -10.95 14.27
N PHE A 77 15.00 -12.07 14.99
CA PHE A 77 14.36 -13.33 14.62
C PHE A 77 12.84 -13.20 14.41
N TYR A 78 12.17 -12.34 15.19
CA TYR A 78 10.76 -12.05 14.99
C TYR A 78 10.49 -11.40 13.62
N PHE A 79 11.34 -10.43 13.22
CA PHE A 79 11.22 -9.77 11.91
C PHE A 79 11.47 -10.75 10.78
N LEU A 80 12.51 -11.59 10.90
CA LEU A 80 12.83 -12.60 9.90
C LEU A 80 11.69 -13.61 9.76
N LYS A 81 11.26 -14.23 10.85
CA LYS A 81 10.18 -15.20 10.83
C LYS A 81 8.90 -14.62 10.24
N ARG A 82 8.48 -13.43 10.71
CA ARG A 82 7.27 -12.78 10.22
C ARG A 82 7.39 -12.30 8.78
N GLY A 83 8.57 -11.83 8.37
CA GLY A 83 8.86 -11.43 7.00
C GLY A 83 8.72 -12.60 6.03
N VAL A 84 9.33 -13.75 6.34
CA VAL A 84 9.19 -14.98 5.54
C VAL A 84 7.73 -15.43 5.48
N LEU A 85 7.02 -15.46 6.62
CA LEU A 85 5.61 -15.87 6.64
C LEU A 85 4.72 -14.95 5.80
N LEU A 86 4.96 -13.63 5.82
CA LEU A 86 4.21 -12.70 4.98
C LEU A 86 4.56 -12.85 3.49
N PHE A 87 5.83 -13.05 3.16
CA PHE A 87 6.26 -13.29 1.79
C PHE A 87 5.59 -14.54 1.21
N LEU A 88 5.66 -15.67 1.93
CA LEU A 88 5.00 -16.92 1.53
C LEU A 88 3.48 -16.77 1.50
N GLY A 89 2.90 -16.03 2.45
CA GLY A 89 1.49 -15.69 2.46
C GLY A 89 1.07 -14.87 1.24
N GLY A 90 1.95 -13.99 0.73
CA GLY A 90 1.73 -13.26 -0.52
C GLY A 90 1.69 -14.17 -1.73
N ILE A 91 2.63 -15.12 -1.84
CA ILE A 91 2.62 -16.14 -2.91
C ILE A 91 1.36 -17.00 -2.84
N LEU A 92 0.98 -17.43 -1.64
CA LEU A 92 -0.26 -18.19 -1.43
C LEU A 92 -1.50 -17.38 -1.84
N LEU A 93 -1.56 -16.11 -1.48
CA LEU A 93 -2.66 -15.23 -1.89
C LEU A 93 -2.71 -15.06 -3.41
N ASN A 94 -1.57 -14.85 -4.06
CA ASN A 94 -1.50 -14.75 -5.52
C ASN A 94 -2.06 -16.01 -6.19
N THR A 95 -1.68 -17.18 -5.70
CA THR A 95 -2.22 -18.47 -6.18
C THR A 95 -3.74 -18.56 -5.95
N ALA A 96 -4.20 -18.23 -4.76
CA ALA A 96 -5.62 -18.35 -4.39
C ALA A 96 -6.52 -17.33 -5.13
N ARG A 97 -6.06 -16.07 -5.31
CA ARG A 97 -6.84 -15.07 -6.05
C ARG A 97 -6.90 -15.34 -7.55
N SER A 98 -5.93 -16.09 -8.08
CA SER A 98 -5.86 -16.49 -9.48
C SER A 98 -6.36 -17.91 -9.71
N ALA A 99 -6.98 -18.56 -8.73
CA ALA A 99 -7.32 -19.99 -8.80
C ALA A 99 -8.20 -20.32 -10.01
N ASN A 100 -9.21 -19.52 -10.30
CA ASN A 100 -10.08 -19.72 -11.46
C ASN A 100 -9.29 -19.63 -12.78
N LEU A 101 -8.41 -18.65 -12.92
CA LEU A 101 -7.55 -18.47 -14.09
C LEU A 101 -6.57 -19.65 -14.24
N LEU A 102 -5.93 -20.06 -13.14
CA LEU A 102 -5.00 -21.21 -13.14
C LEU A 102 -5.71 -22.52 -13.54
N ILE A 103 -6.94 -22.73 -13.08
CA ILE A 103 -7.74 -23.88 -13.52
C ILE A 103 -8.00 -23.86 -15.03
N GLN A 104 -8.30 -22.69 -15.62
CA GLN A 104 -8.51 -22.56 -17.06
C GLN A 104 -7.22 -22.79 -17.86
N ILE A 105 -6.06 -22.35 -17.35
CA ILE A 105 -4.75 -22.67 -17.94
C ILE A 105 -4.50 -24.18 -17.93
N ILE A 106 -4.70 -24.84 -16.79
CA ILE A 106 -4.52 -26.31 -16.66
C ILE A 106 -5.47 -27.07 -17.60
N GLN A 107 -6.67 -26.55 -17.81
CA GLN A 107 -7.65 -27.15 -18.76
C GLN A 107 -7.32 -26.86 -20.23
N GLY A 108 -6.26 -26.14 -20.53
CA GLY A 108 -5.89 -25.75 -21.91
C GLY A 108 -6.83 -24.73 -22.57
N LYS A 109 -7.65 -24.03 -21.77
CA LYS A 109 -8.57 -22.99 -22.26
C LYS A 109 -7.89 -21.64 -22.45
N LEU A 110 -6.77 -21.40 -21.76
CA LEU A 110 -5.98 -20.20 -21.82
C LEU A 110 -4.50 -20.55 -21.99
N GLU A 111 -3.84 -19.95 -22.94
CA GLU A 111 -2.39 -20.10 -23.20
C GLU A 111 -1.64 -18.96 -22.49
N LEU A 112 -1.51 -19.05 -21.17
CA LEU A 112 -0.83 -18.07 -20.32
C LEU A 112 0.18 -18.78 -19.43
N ASP A 113 1.28 -18.09 -19.08
CA ASP A 113 2.26 -18.62 -18.14
C ASP A 113 1.73 -18.52 -16.70
N PRO A 114 1.46 -19.63 -15.98
CA PRO A 114 0.93 -19.61 -14.63
C PRO A 114 1.86 -18.96 -13.62
N TRP A 115 3.17 -18.96 -13.87
CA TRP A 115 4.15 -18.41 -12.94
C TRP A 115 4.04 -16.89 -12.78
N PHE A 116 3.57 -16.17 -13.79
CA PHE A 116 3.32 -14.72 -13.69
C PHE A 116 2.25 -14.39 -12.65
N TYR A 117 1.26 -15.26 -12.50
CA TYR A 117 0.17 -15.09 -11.54
C TYR A 117 0.52 -15.60 -10.15
N ILE A 118 1.35 -16.63 -10.05
CA ILE A 118 1.80 -17.21 -8.77
C ILE A 118 2.90 -16.37 -8.14
N LEU A 119 3.92 -15.99 -8.91
CA LEU A 119 5.12 -15.28 -8.43
C LEU A 119 5.06 -13.77 -8.66
N GLY A 120 3.89 -13.18 -8.83
CA GLY A 120 3.73 -11.73 -8.94
C GLY A 120 4.25 -11.00 -7.70
N ALA A 121 5.01 -9.92 -7.92
CA ALA A 121 5.51 -9.07 -6.85
C ALA A 121 4.39 -8.12 -6.36
N ASP A 122 3.63 -8.57 -5.37
CA ASP A 122 2.49 -7.85 -4.79
C ASP A 122 2.86 -7.18 -3.45
N ILE A 123 1.99 -6.31 -2.94
CA ILE A 123 2.23 -5.54 -1.71
C ILE A 123 2.45 -6.43 -0.48
N LEU A 124 1.87 -7.65 -0.42
CA LEU A 124 2.08 -8.55 0.70
C LEU A 124 3.47 -9.19 0.67
N THR A 125 3.97 -9.55 -0.51
CA THR A 125 5.35 -10.03 -0.70
C THR A 125 6.35 -8.92 -0.39
N LEU A 126 6.07 -7.68 -0.84
CA LEU A 126 6.85 -6.51 -0.47
C LEU A 126 6.85 -6.26 1.04
N ALA A 127 5.70 -6.37 1.72
CA ALA A 127 5.63 -6.21 3.18
C ALA A 127 6.51 -7.26 3.90
N GLY A 128 6.54 -8.49 3.39
CA GLY A 128 7.45 -9.54 3.86
C GLY A 128 8.92 -9.14 3.72
N LEU A 129 9.34 -8.76 2.51
CA LEU A 129 10.71 -8.30 2.23
C LEU A 129 11.07 -7.05 3.05
N SER A 130 10.14 -6.12 3.20
CA SER A 130 10.32 -4.91 4.01
C SER A 130 10.58 -5.22 5.48
N LEU A 131 9.90 -6.24 6.04
CA LEU A 131 10.19 -6.70 7.41
C LEU A 131 11.60 -7.28 7.54
N LEU A 132 12.04 -8.11 6.58
CA LEU A 132 13.38 -8.70 6.57
C LEU A 132 14.44 -7.58 6.53
N LEU A 133 14.33 -6.68 5.57
CA LEU A 133 15.27 -5.57 5.37
C LEU A 133 15.27 -4.62 6.57
N THR A 134 14.12 -4.21 7.08
CA THR A 134 14.01 -3.33 8.25
C THR A 134 14.61 -4.01 9.49
N GLY A 135 14.38 -5.31 9.67
CA GLY A 135 14.96 -6.09 10.77
C GLY A 135 16.50 -6.03 10.78
N ILE A 136 17.12 -6.17 9.60
CA ILE A 136 18.59 -6.08 9.42
C ILE A 136 19.08 -4.63 9.65
N MET A 137 18.41 -3.66 9.03
CA MET A 137 18.80 -2.23 9.15
C MET A 137 18.72 -1.73 10.60
N ARG A 138 17.79 -2.26 11.42
CA ARG A 138 17.72 -1.92 12.86
C ARG A 138 18.98 -2.26 13.63
N ILE A 139 19.67 -3.33 13.31
CA ILE A 139 20.94 -3.69 13.94
C ILE A 139 22.02 -2.70 13.54
N MET A 140 22.06 -2.32 12.25
CA MET A 140 23.10 -1.44 11.68
C MET A 140 22.88 0.02 12.07
N PHE A 141 21.66 0.52 11.94
CA PHE A 141 21.34 1.96 12.08
C PHE A 141 20.82 2.32 13.46
N ARG A 142 20.37 1.32 14.23
CA ARG A 142 19.79 1.53 15.56
C ARG A 142 18.66 2.58 15.50
N GLU A 143 18.70 3.59 16.37
CA GLU A 143 17.69 4.67 16.45
C GLU A 143 18.08 5.95 15.64
N LYS A 144 19.02 5.87 14.72
CA LYS A 144 19.45 7.05 13.92
C LYS A 144 18.46 7.33 12.80
N ALA A 145 17.45 8.18 13.07
CA ALA A 145 16.36 8.52 12.15
C ALA A 145 16.87 8.95 10.75
N TRP A 146 17.93 9.77 10.71
CA TRP A 146 18.50 10.28 9.46
C TRP A 146 19.05 9.21 8.53
N LEU A 147 19.56 8.08 9.04
CA LEU A 147 20.04 6.96 8.20
C LEU A 147 18.88 6.30 7.45
N TYR A 148 17.73 6.14 8.08
CA TYR A 148 16.53 5.61 7.40
C TYR A 148 15.99 6.59 6.38
N ALA A 149 16.02 7.92 6.68
CA ALA A 149 15.62 8.96 5.73
C ALA A 149 16.51 8.96 4.49
N ILE A 150 17.85 8.94 4.66
CA ILE A 150 18.79 8.86 3.55
C ILE A 150 18.58 7.57 2.76
N SER A 151 18.40 6.43 3.42
CA SER A 151 18.13 5.16 2.74
C SER A 151 16.84 5.21 1.93
N ALA A 152 15.78 5.88 2.42
CA ALA A 152 14.54 6.07 1.66
C ALA A 152 14.80 6.87 0.37
N ILE A 153 15.56 7.97 0.47
CA ILE A 153 15.95 8.80 -0.67
C ILE A 153 16.78 7.99 -1.68
N ILE A 154 17.76 7.22 -1.20
CA ILE A 154 18.61 6.37 -2.06
C ILE A 154 17.77 5.32 -2.78
N VAL A 155 16.88 4.60 -2.09
CA VAL A 155 16.00 3.59 -2.69
C VAL A 155 15.13 4.20 -3.79
N ALA A 156 14.53 5.37 -3.55
CA ALA A 156 13.69 6.04 -4.54
C ALA A 156 14.51 6.62 -5.71
N ALA A 157 15.73 7.13 -5.46
CA ALA A 157 16.58 7.74 -6.49
C ALA A 157 17.24 6.71 -7.42
N ILE A 158 17.60 5.53 -6.90
CA ILE A 158 18.24 4.47 -7.68
C ILE A 158 17.21 3.71 -8.53
N SER A 159 15.93 3.67 -8.14
CA SER A 159 14.89 2.89 -8.81
C SER A 159 14.87 3.09 -10.33
N PRO A 160 14.81 4.30 -10.90
CA PRO A 160 14.79 4.49 -12.35
C PRO A 160 16.04 3.97 -13.06
N LEU A 161 17.20 4.00 -12.39
CA LEU A 161 18.46 3.47 -12.95
C LEU A 161 18.42 1.94 -13.03
N LEU A 162 17.93 1.28 -11.97
CA LEU A 162 17.77 -0.17 -11.93
C LEU A 162 16.73 -0.65 -12.95
N ASN A 163 15.62 0.06 -13.07
CA ASN A 163 14.55 -0.25 -14.03
C ASN A 163 15.04 -0.21 -15.47
N ARG A 164 15.93 0.74 -15.81
CA ARG A 164 16.50 0.91 -17.16
C ARG A 164 17.69 -0.02 -17.45
N ALA A 165 18.32 -0.57 -16.41
CA ALA A 165 19.48 -1.47 -16.59
C ALA A 165 19.14 -2.80 -17.28
N GLY A 166 17.85 -3.08 -17.48
CA GLY A 166 17.34 -4.20 -18.26
C GLY A 166 17.69 -5.57 -17.68
N SER A 167 17.39 -6.61 -18.46
CA SER A 167 17.63 -8.01 -18.11
C SER A 167 19.03 -8.48 -18.50
N THR A 168 20.06 -7.90 -17.96
CA THR A 168 21.40 -8.48 -18.13
C THR A 168 21.54 -9.71 -17.21
N GLY A 169 21.11 -10.82 -17.69
CA GLY A 169 21.45 -12.21 -17.49
C GLY A 169 21.76 -12.83 -16.13
N LEU A 170 22.07 -12.10 -15.07
CA LEU A 170 22.54 -12.66 -13.79
C LEU A 170 21.43 -13.11 -12.83
N PHE A 171 20.22 -12.59 -12.98
CA PHE A 171 19.08 -12.96 -12.13
C PHE A 171 17.88 -13.43 -12.95
N PRO A 172 17.24 -14.55 -12.59
CA PRO A 172 15.98 -14.93 -13.19
C PRO A 172 14.95 -13.79 -13.08
N SER A 173 14.17 -13.58 -14.14
CA SER A 173 13.17 -12.47 -14.21
C SER A 173 12.24 -12.43 -13.01
N HIS A 174 11.79 -13.58 -12.54
CA HIS A 174 10.92 -13.68 -11.36
C HIS A 174 11.57 -13.16 -10.08
N PHE A 175 12.87 -13.42 -9.85
CA PHE A 175 13.57 -12.89 -8.68
C PHE A 175 13.76 -11.38 -8.78
N ARG A 176 14.10 -10.89 -9.98
CA ARG A 176 14.25 -9.46 -10.25
C ARG A 176 12.94 -8.70 -10.05
N ALA A 177 11.80 -9.29 -10.44
CA ALA A 177 10.48 -8.70 -10.26
C ALA A 177 10.17 -8.30 -8.81
N PHE A 178 10.69 -9.03 -7.82
CA PHE A 178 10.53 -8.66 -6.41
C PHE A 178 11.42 -7.49 -5.98
N LEU A 179 12.53 -7.23 -6.67
CA LEU A 179 13.52 -6.24 -6.26
C LEU A 179 13.40 -4.93 -7.04
N TRP A 180 13.48 -4.97 -8.40
CA TRP A 180 13.46 -3.78 -9.27
C TRP A 180 12.98 -4.08 -10.69
N GLY A 181 12.38 -5.23 -10.94
CA GLY A 181 11.93 -5.62 -12.28
C GLY A 181 10.80 -4.74 -12.78
N THR A 182 10.73 -4.58 -14.10
CA THR A 182 9.65 -3.87 -14.81
C THR A 182 8.77 -4.84 -15.61
N GLU A 183 8.80 -6.10 -15.25
CA GLU A 183 7.92 -7.13 -15.80
C GLU A 183 6.45 -6.84 -15.44
N ALA A 184 5.52 -7.26 -16.30
CA ALA A 184 4.08 -7.03 -16.13
C ALA A 184 3.50 -7.59 -14.80
N TRP A 185 4.20 -8.50 -14.13
CA TRP A 185 3.82 -9.05 -12.83
C TRP A 185 4.58 -8.44 -11.65
N SER A 186 5.41 -7.40 -11.88
CA SER A 186 6.16 -6.66 -10.86
C SER A 186 5.41 -5.42 -10.42
N TYR A 187 4.35 -5.58 -9.64
CA TYR A 187 3.51 -4.46 -9.19
C TYR A 187 4.17 -3.67 -8.05
N PHE A 188 4.76 -4.36 -7.06
CA PHE A 188 5.33 -3.72 -5.87
C PHE A 188 6.75 -4.24 -5.59
N PRO A 189 7.74 -3.93 -6.45
CA PRO A 189 9.13 -4.28 -6.18
C PRO A 189 9.69 -3.48 -5.00
N VAL A 190 10.78 -3.99 -4.39
CA VAL A 190 11.46 -3.30 -3.28
C VAL A 190 11.85 -1.86 -3.69
N PHE A 191 12.38 -1.69 -4.90
CA PHE A 191 12.68 -0.37 -5.49
C PHE A 191 11.52 0.04 -6.43
N PRO A 192 10.80 1.13 -6.14
CA PRO A 192 11.00 2.18 -5.11
C PRO A 192 10.22 1.97 -3.79
N TRP A 193 9.36 0.97 -3.68
CA TRP A 193 8.30 0.91 -2.67
C TRP A 193 8.77 0.81 -1.23
N PHE A 194 9.93 0.20 -0.98
CA PHE A 194 10.51 0.13 0.37
C PHE A 194 10.85 1.53 0.93
N ALA A 195 11.05 2.52 0.07
CA ALA A 195 11.29 3.90 0.50
C ALA A 195 10.18 4.46 1.40
N TYR A 196 8.91 4.10 1.15
CA TYR A 196 7.78 4.53 1.99
C TYR A 196 7.82 3.92 3.39
N VAL A 197 8.23 2.66 3.51
CA VAL A 197 8.41 1.99 4.81
C VAL A 197 9.52 2.68 5.60
N LEU A 198 10.64 2.98 4.95
CA LEU A 198 11.77 3.69 5.56
C LEU A 198 11.40 5.12 5.96
N ALA A 199 10.64 5.84 5.14
CA ALA A 199 10.15 7.18 5.44
C ALA A 199 9.24 7.18 6.68
N GLY A 200 8.28 6.25 6.75
CA GLY A 200 7.41 6.11 7.93
C GLY A 200 8.19 5.72 9.19
N TYR A 201 9.18 4.84 9.06
CA TYR A 201 10.06 4.43 10.16
C TYR A 201 10.89 5.61 10.67
N SER A 202 11.54 6.34 9.74
CA SER A 202 12.31 7.56 10.05
C SER A 202 11.46 8.63 10.72
N PHE A 203 10.26 8.88 10.18
CA PHE A 203 9.31 9.86 10.74
C PHE A 203 8.97 9.55 12.20
N ARG A 204 8.72 8.29 12.54
CA ARG A 204 8.46 7.90 13.93
C ARG A 204 9.67 8.12 14.84
N LEU A 205 10.87 7.76 14.40
CA LEU A 205 12.09 7.99 15.18
C LEU A 205 12.34 9.49 15.38
N PHE A 206 12.12 10.30 14.36
CA PHE A 206 12.22 11.76 14.44
C PHE A 206 11.27 12.33 15.48
N LEU A 207 10.00 11.91 15.48
CA LEU A 207 9.02 12.33 16.51
C LEU A 207 9.45 11.91 17.91
N LYS A 208 10.02 10.72 18.08
CA LYS A 208 10.55 10.23 19.37
C LYS A 208 11.71 11.10 19.87
N GLN A 209 12.60 11.55 18.97
CA GLN A 209 13.79 12.32 19.31
C GLN A 209 13.52 13.82 19.47
N SER A 210 12.39 14.30 18.97
CA SER A 210 12.00 15.72 19.00
C SER A 210 10.71 15.95 19.79
N PRO A 211 10.77 16.03 21.14
CA PRO A 211 9.57 16.21 21.95
C PRO A 211 8.74 17.45 21.60
N VAL A 212 9.40 18.50 21.06
CA VAL A 212 8.75 19.73 20.60
C VAL A 212 7.85 19.45 19.39
N ALA A 213 8.26 18.56 18.48
CA ALA A 213 7.46 18.18 17.31
C ALA A 213 6.17 17.44 17.73
N MET A 214 6.18 16.72 18.86
CA MET A 214 4.98 16.06 19.40
C MET A 214 3.96 17.03 20.02
N LYS A 215 4.38 18.25 20.40
CA LYS A 215 3.53 19.26 21.03
C LYS A 215 2.94 20.24 20.01
N ILE A 216 3.14 20.03 18.72
CA ILE A 216 2.55 20.87 17.67
C ILE A 216 1.03 20.68 17.72
N ASP A 217 0.34 21.72 18.15
CA ASP A 217 -1.11 21.79 18.00
C ASP A 217 -1.45 22.06 16.53
N ILE A 218 -1.95 21.01 15.85
CA ILE A 218 -2.29 21.04 14.44
C ILE A 218 -3.38 22.08 14.17
N GLN A 219 -4.34 22.26 15.09
CA GLN A 219 -5.43 23.20 14.89
C GLN A 219 -4.93 24.65 14.85
N THR A 220 -4.03 25.03 15.74
CA THR A 220 -3.48 26.39 15.78
C THR A 220 -2.42 26.65 14.70
N ARG A 221 -1.82 25.60 14.14
CA ARG A 221 -0.74 25.74 13.15
C ARG A 221 -1.10 25.28 11.74
N ILE A 222 -2.38 25.05 11.46
CA ILE A 222 -2.86 24.64 10.14
C ILE A 222 -2.37 25.55 9.01
N ILE A 223 -2.20 26.84 9.30
CA ILE A 223 -1.73 27.85 8.34
C ILE A 223 -0.35 27.51 7.74
N TYR A 224 0.51 26.84 8.50
CA TYR A 224 1.83 26.42 8.01
C TYR A 224 1.77 25.27 6.99
N PHE A 225 0.64 24.58 6.90
CA PHE A 225 0.43 23.51 5.91
C PHE A 225 -0.20 24.03 4.60
N ILE A 226 -0.71 25.27 4.58
CA ILE A 226 -1.33 25.85 3.38
C ILE A 226 -0.41 25.83 2.16
N PRO A 227 0.88 26.22 2.23
CA PRO A 227 1.77 26.15 1.07
C PRO A 227 1.96 24.72 0.56
N ALA A 228 2.04 23.73 1.47
CA ALA A 228 2.15 22.33 1.09
C ALA A 228 0.88 21.84 0.38
N TRP A 229 -0.31 22.20 0.85
CA TRP A 229 -1.58 21.88 0.21
C TRP A 229 -1.71 22.53 -1.17
N ILE A 230 -1.34 23.80 -1.29
CA ILE A 230 -1.33 24.50 -2.58
C ILE A 230 -0.39 23.78 -3.55
N GLY A 231 0.82 23.45 -3.11
CA GLY A 231 1.79 22.71 -3.91
C GLY A 231 1.25 21.34 -4.37
N VAL A 232 0.62 20.57 -3.48
CA VAL A 232 -0.02 19.29 -3.81
C VAL A 232 -1.14 19.49 -4.82
N ILE A 233 -2.04 20.46 -4.61
CA ILE A 233 -3.20 20.71 -5.47
C ILE A 233 -2.76 21.12 -6.89
N ILE A 234 -1.82 22.05 -7.01
CA ILE A 234 -1.34 22.54 -8.31
C ILE A 234 -0.66 21.40 -9.09
N THR A 235 -0.02 20.46 -8.41
CA THR A 235 0.73 19.36 -9.02
C THR A 235 -0.05 18.05 -9.12
N ILE A 236 -1.36 18.03 -8.82
CA ILE A 236 -2.24 16.88 -9.06
C ILE A 236 -2.15 16.34 -10.51
N PRO A 237 -2.12 17.16 -11.57
CA PRO A 237 -2.01 16.65 -12.94
C PRO A 237 -0.76 15.78 -13.16
N PHE A 238 0.38 16.17 -12.58
CA PHE A 238 1.62 15.37 -12.60
C PHE A 238 1.41 13.99 -11.95
N ALA A 239 0.86 13.98 -10.73
CA ALA A 239 0.62 12.73 -10.01
C ALA A 239 -0.43 11.85 -10.70
N SER A 240 -1.49 12.46 -11.25
CA SER A 240 -2.53 11.76 -12.00
C SER A 240 -1.99 11.11 -13.28
N ALA A 241 -1.06 11.76 -13.96
CA ALA A 241 -0.41 11.19 -15.15
C ALA A 241 0.39 9.92 -14.79
N ILE A 242 1.12 9.93 -13.67
CA ILE A 242 1.88 8.77 -13.19
C ILE A 242 0.97 7.65 -12.73
N THR A 243 -0.06 7.94 -11.94
CA THR A 243 -0.97 6.91 -11.40
C THR A 243 -1.85 6.27 -12.48
N HIS A 244 -2.08 6.94 -13.60
CA HIS A 244 -2.80 6.37 -14.73
C HIS A 244 -1.90 5.53 -15.64
N ASN A 245 -0.60 5.79 -15.66
CA ASN A 245 0.39 4.98 -16.36
C ASN A 245 0.98 3.95 -15.39
N LEU A 246 0.45 2.74 -15.37
CA LEU A 246 0.85 1.71 -14.43
C LEU A 246 2.18 1.08 -14.80
N ASP A 247 2.41 0.85 -16.08
CA ASP A 247 3.52 0.06 -16.62
C ASP A 247 4.70 0.95 -17.05
N GLY A 248 5.83 0.28 -17.24
CA GLY A 248 7.06 0.91 -17.72
C GLY A 248 7.96 1.49 -16.63
N PRO A 249 9.18 1.91 -17.01
CA PRO A 249 10.24 2.26 -16.06
C PRO A 249 10.00 3.55 -15.27
N ASP A 250 9.03 4.36 -15.66
CA ASP A 250 8.65 5.61 -14.99
C ASP A 250 7.15 5.63 -14.61
N GLY A 251 6.46 4.49 -14.72
CA GLY A 251 5.05 4.33 -14.35
C GLY A 251 4.84 4.26 -12.84
N TYR A 252 3.58 4.12 -12.43
CA TYR A 252 3.20 4.11 -11.01
C TYR A 252 3.94 3.04 -10.19
N TYR A 253 4.04 1.82 -10.72
CA TYR A 253 4.70 0.73 -10.00
C TYR A 253 6.23 0.88 -9.92
N HIS A 254 6.83 1.67 -10.80
CA HIS A 254 8.28 1.79 -10.97
C HIS A 254 8.78 3.24 -10.88
N HIS A 255 8.02 4.08 -10.20
CA HIS A 255 8.29 5.51 -10.10
C HIS A 255 9.64 5.85 -9.46
N GLY A 256 10.13 7.06 -9.79
CA GLY A 256 11.37 7.59 -9.24
C GLY A 256 11.16 8.56 -8.08
N ILE A 257 12.26 9.23 -7.73
CA ILE A 257 12.35 10.13 -6.58
C ILE A 257 11.38 11.33 -6.63
N LEU A 258 11.03 11.83 -7.81
CA LEU A 258 10.12 12.98 -7.93
C LEU A 258 8.72 12.63 -7.47
N PHE A 259 8.19 11.49 -7.92
CA PHE A 259 6.88 11.02 -7.46
C PHE A 259 6.92 10.59 -5.99
N PHE A 260 7.98 9.94 -5.54
CA PHE A 260 8.19 9.63 -4.13
C PHE A 260 8.14 10.88 -3.26
N GLY A 261 8.88 11.93 -3.61
CA GLY A 261 8.88 13.21 -2.89
C GLY A 261 7.51 13.88 -2.88
N TRP A 262 6.81 13.86 -4.03
CA TRP A 262 5.43 14.36 -4.13
C TRP A 262 4.49 13.59 -3.19
N VAL A 263 4.58 12.26 -3.18
CA VAL A 263 3.74 11.43 -2.31
C VAL A 263 4.05 11.68 -0.84
N LEU A 264 5.30 11.92 -0.44
CA LEU A 264 5.61 12.27 0.95
C LEU A 264 4.93 13.58 1.36
N LEU A 265 4.97 14.61 0.51
CA LEU A 265 4.28 15.87 0.75
C LEU A 265 2.76 15.67 0.84
N PHE A 266 2.22 14.86 -0.07
CA PHE A 266 0.82 14.46 -0.06
C PHE A 266 0.44 13.73 1.24
N LEU A 267 1.23 12.74 1.67
CA LEU A 267 0.95 11.98 2.90
C LEU A 267 0.95 12.84 4.15
N LEU A 268 1.87 13.82 4.25
CA LEU A 268 1.88 14.78 5.35
C LEU A 268 0.62 15.66 5.33
N SER A 269 0.23 16.13 4.15
CA SER A 269 -0.99 16.94 3.96
C SER A 269 -2.25 16.12 4.30
N TYR A 270 -2.31 14.88 3.84
CA TYR A 270 -3.41 13.95 4.09
C TYR A 270 -3.52 13.56 5.57
N LEU A 271 -2.38 13.32 6.24
CA LEU A 271 -2.32 13.08 7.68
C LEU A 271 -2.97 14.22 8.47
N VAL A 272 -2.66 15.48 8.10
CA VAL A 272 -3.24 16.66 8.75
C VAL A 272 -4.75 16.72 8.52
N VAL A 273 -5.22 16.50 7.28
CA VAL A 273 -6.67 16.49 6.96
C VAL A 273 -7.40 15.42 7.78
N VAL A 274 -6.88 14.18 7.80
CA VAL A 274 -7.52 13.08 8.54
C VAL A 274 -7.49 13.34 10.06
N LYS A 275 -6.42 13.95 10.58
CA LYS A 275 -6.34 14.36 11.98
C LYS A 275 -7.37 15.44 12.32
N LEU A 276 -7.58 16.41 11.45
CA LEU A 276 -8.61 17.44 11.62
C LEU A 276 -10.02 16.83 11.60
N ILE A 277 -10.27 15.89 10.69
CA ILE A 277 -11.55 15.15 10.65
C ILE A 277 -11.77 14.43 11.99
N GLU A 278 -10.75 13.72 12.51
CA GLU A 278 -10.83 13.00 13.78
C GLU A 278 -11.16 13.94 14.95
N ILE A 279 -10.51 15.10 15.03
CA ILE A 279 -10.68 16.06 16.12
C ILE A 279 -12.05 16.75 16.04
N ASN A 280 -12.44 17.24 14.85
CA ASN A 280 -13.65 18.06 14.69
C ASN A 280 -14.94 17.21 14.66
N CYS A 281 -14.91 16.00 14.12
CA CYS A 281 -16.07 15.13 14.08
C CYS A 281 -16.22 14.28 15.37
N GLY A 282 -15.21 14.24 16.23
CA GLY A 282 -15.24 13.46 17.46
C GLY A 282 -15.43 11.95 17.23
N GLU A 283 -15.90 11.26 18.27
CA GLU A 283 -16.26 9.84 18.17
C GLU A 283 -17.69 9.71 17.63
N ASN A 284 -17.84 9.27 16.39
CA ASN A 284 -19.12 8.93 15.79
C ASN A 284 -19.10 7.53 15.15
N ARG A 285 -20.29 6.99 14.86
CA ARG A 285 -20.42 5.61 14.34
C ARG A 285 -19.72 5.41 13.00
N ILE A 286 -19.75 6.42 12.10
CA ILE A 286 -19.12 6.34 10.78
C ILE A 286 -17.61 6.27 10.91
N LEU A 287 -17.00 7.20 11.66
CA LEU A 287 -15.54 7.17 11.90
C LEU A 287 -15.13 5.92 12.67
N GLY A 288 -15.94 5.47 13.63
CA GLY A 288 -15.71 4.19 14.33
C GLY A 288 -15.66 3.01 13.37
N PHE A 289 -16.57 2.97 12.39
CA PHE A 289 -16.60 1.95 11.36
C PHE A 289 -15.37 2.01 10.42
N VAL A 290 -14.99 3.21 9.96
CA VAL A 290 -13.78 3.39 9.15
C VAL A 290 -12.53 3.00 9.92
N LYS A 291 -12.43 3.34 11.22
CA LYS A 291 -11.35 2.88 12.10
C LYS A 291 -11.31 1.35 12.19
N TRP A 292 -12.46 0.69 12.31
CA TRP A 292 -12.53 -0.77 12.32
C TRP A 292 -12.00 -1.37 11.00
N ILE A 293 -12.38 -0.83 9.85
CA ILE A 293 -11.84 -1.23 8.54
C ILE A 293 -10.31 -1.12 8.56
N GLY A 294 -9.76 0.00 8.98
CA GLY A 294 -8.30 0.23 9.07
C GLY A 294 -7.57 -0.69 10.04
N GLN A 295 -8.25 -1.18 11.08
CA GLN A 295 -7.72 -2.17 12.02
C GLN A 295 -7.61 -3.57 11.39
N LYS A 296 -8.45 -3.87 10.41
CA LYS A 296 -8.58 -5.17 9.77
C LYS A 296 -7.98 -5.19 8.34
N VAL A 297 -7.15 -4.20 8.01
CA VAL A 297 -6.65 -3.98 6.64
C VAL A 297 -6.12 -5.24 5.96
N THR A 298 -5.26 -6.03 6.60
CA THR A 298 -4.69 -7.24 5.99
C THR A 298 -5.75 -8.31 5.71
N MET A 299 -6.70 -8.47 6.61
CA MET A 299 -7.79 -9.44 6.45
C MET A 299 -8.70 -9.01 5.29
N LEU A 300 -9.12 -7.74 5.28
CA LEU A 300 -10.00 -7.20 4.23
C LEU A 300 -9.28 -7.16 2.87
N TYR A 301 -7.97 -6.89 2.84
CA TYR A 301 -7.14 -7.00 1.65
C TYR A 301 -7.16 -8.42 1.07
N ILE A 302 -6.98 -9.44 1.89
CA ILE A 302 -7.02 -10.84 1.44
C ILE A 302 -8.41 -11.18 0.89
N ILE A 303 -9.46 -10.87 1.64
CA ILE A 303 -10.85 -11.21 1.26
C ILE A 303 -11.21 -10.56 -0.08
N GLN A 304 -10.98 -9.24 -0.24
CA GLN A 304 -11.32 -8.55 -1.48
C GLN A 304 -10.58 -9.12 -2.69
N TRP A 305 -9.27 -9.46 -2.54
CA TRP A 305 -8.51 -10.04 -3.64
C TRP A 305 -8.94 -11.46 -4.00
N LEU A 306 -9.36 -12.26 -3.03
CA LEU A 306 -9.97 -13.55 -3.31
C LEU A 306 -11.26 -13.42 -4.13
N ILE A 307 -12.05 -12.37 -3.88
CA ILE A 307 -13.28 -12.10 -4.63
C ILE A 307 -12.93 -11.53 -6.01
N ILE A 308 -12.22 -10.39 -6.06
CA ILE A 308 -11.95 -9.65 -7.30
C ILE A 308 -11.12 -10.50 -8.27
N GLY A 309 -10.02 -11.10 -7.80
CA GLY A 309 -9.11 -11.84 -8.67
C GLY A 309 -9.75 -13.05 -9.34
N ASN A 310 -10.59 -13.82 -8.60
CA ASN A 310 -11.30 -14.94 -9.21
C ASN A 310 -12.43 -14.53 -10.14
N LEU A 311 -13.11 -13.40 -9.87
CA LEU A 311 -14.12 -12.84 -10.76
C LEU A 311 -13.51 -12.19 -12.00
N ALA A 312 -12.31 -11.63 -11.89
CA ALA A 312 -11.62 -10.99 -13.01
C ALA A 312 -11.45 -11.91 -14.22
N THR A 313 -11.29 -13.22 -14.01
CA THR A 313 -11.20 -14.20 -15.11
C THR A 313 -12.41 -14.15 -16.07
N TRP A 314 -13.58 -13.73 -15.56
CA TRP A 314 -14.83 -13.65 -16.32
C TRP A 314 -15.19 -12.22 -16.74
N LEU A 315 -14.77 -11.23 -15.93
CA LEU A 315 -15.22 -9.84 -16.03
C LEU A 315 -14.14 -8.91 -16.57
N PHE A 316 -12.99 -9.47 -16.96
CA PHE A 316 -11.82 -8.69 -17.35
C PHE A 316 -12.15 -7.70 -18.47
N HIS A 317 -11.97 -6.41 -18.14
CA HIS A 317 -12.13 -5.26 -19.04
C HIS A 317 -13.47 -5.22 -19.82
N SER A 318 -14.54 -5.80 -19.27
CA SER A 318 -15.85 -5.92 -19.93
C SER A 318 -16.96 -5.05 -19.33
N GLN A 319 -16.70 -4.43 -18.18
CA GLN A 319 -17.77 -3.77 -17.41
C GLN A 319 -17.86 -2.28 -17.75
N GLY A 320 -19.12 -1.80 -17.90
CA GLY A 320 -19.43 -0.40 -18.04
C GLY A 320 -19.47 0.35 -16.70
N LEU A 321 -19.68 1.67 -16.73
CA LEU A 321 -19.67 2.52 -15.54
C LEU A 321 -20.74 2.12 -14.49
N PHE A 322 -21.95 1.82 -14.90
CA PHE A 322 -23.02 1.42 -13.96
C PHE A 322 -22.73 0.08 -13.31
N GLN A 323 -22.19 -0.87 -14.08
CA GLN A 323 -21.74 -2.16 -13.54
C GLN A 323 -20.56 -1.97 -12.57
N PHE A 324 -19.60 -1.10 -12.87
CA PHE A 324 -18.52 -0.76 -11.96
C PHE A 324 -19.03 -0.26 -10.60
N ILE A 325 -19.99 0.67 -10.61
CA ILE A 325 -20.60 1.18 -9.38
C ILE A 325 -21.31 0.04 -8.62
N GLY A 326 -22.06 -0.80 -9.32
CA GLY A 326 -22.73 -1.96 -8.72
C GLY A 326 -21.72 -2.95 -8.10
N TRP A 327 -20.65 -3.29 -8.83
CA TRP A 327 -19.59 -4.14 -8.33
C TRP A 327 -18.85 -3.54 -7.13
N PHE A 328 -18.63 -2.23 -7.12
CA PHE A 328 -18.01 -1.57 -5.97
C PHE A 328 -18.81 -1.76 -4.69
N PHE A 329 -20.10 -1.55 -4.71
CA PHE A 329 -20.96 -1.79 -3.54
C PHE A 329 -21.02 -3.27 -3.18
N LEU A 330 -21.23 -4.14 -4.14
CA LEU A 330 -21.34 -5.59 -3.92
C LEU A 330 -20.07 -6.18 -3.31
N VAL A 331 -18.91 -5.89 -3.89
CA VAL A 331 -17.62 -6.39 -3.40
C VAL A 331 -17.26 -5.77 -2.05
N THR A 332 -17.54 -4.48 -1.85
CA THR A 332 -17.32 -3.82 -0.56
C THR A 332 -18.16 -4.46 0.55
N ILE A 333 -19.46 -4.64 0.31
CA ILE A 333 -20.37 -5.27 1.27
C ILE A 333 -19.95 -6.72 1.53
N ALA A 334 -19.67 -7.50 0.50
CA ALA A 334 -19.21 -8.89 0.64
C ALA A 334 -17.91 -8.97 1.44
N THR A 335 -16.94 -8.10 1.16
CA THR A 335 -15.66 -8.03 1.89
C THR A 335 -15.88 -7.71 3.37
N ILE A 336 -16.72 -6.73 3.68
CA ILE A 336 -17.02 -6.31 5.05
C ILE A 336 -17.77 -7.42 5.81
N LEU A 337 -18.83 -7.99 5.22
CA LEU A 337 -19.62 -9.04 5.86
C LEU A 337 -18.76 -10.27 6.13
N THR A 338 -17.95 -10.71 5.17
CA THR A 338 -17.00 -11.81 5.36
C THR A 338 -15.99 -11.48 6.45
N GLY A 339 -15.47 -10.25 6.47
CA GLY A 339 -14.57 -9.77 7.52
C GLY A 339 -15.20 -9.82 8.92
N LEU A 340 -16.46 -9.41 9.06
CA LEU A 340 -17.20 -9.49 10.32
C LEU A 340 -17.42 -10.93 10.78
N LEU A 341 -17.73 -11.85 9.85
CA LEU A 341 -17.89 -13.27 10.14
C LEU A 341 -16.58 -13.90 10.63
N VAL A 342 -15.46 -13.63 9.93
CA VAL A 342 -14.12 -14.12 10.32
C VAL A 342 -13.74 -13.58 11.71
N ASP A 343 -14.08 -12.33 11.99
CA ASP A 343 -13.79 -11.71 13.30
C ASP A 343 -14.56 -12.41 14.44
N LYS A 344 -15.84 -12.76 14.21
CA LYS A 344 -16.65 -13.50 15.20
C LYS A 344 -16.11 -14.89 15.49
N ILE A 345 -15.59 -15.59 14.47
CA ILE A 345 -15.04 -16.96 14.62
C ILE A 345 -13.71 -16.93 15.42
N ARG A 346 -12.95 -15.83 15.35
CA ARG A 346 -11.68 -15.66 16.08
C ARG A 346 -11.83 -15.22 17.53
N LEU A 347 -13.05 -14.95 17.98
CA LEU A 347 -13.35 -14.65 19.38
C LEU A 347 -13.85 -15.94 20.05
N PRO A 348 -12.99 -16.67 20.72
CA PRO A 348 -13.04 -17.03 22.14
C PRO A 348 -11.90 -16.46 22.93
#